data_410298cfb85d6fc35bb1e9d6adf47628
#
_entry.id   410298cfb85d6fc35bb1e9d6adf47628
#
_cell.length_a   1.000
_cell.length_b   1.000
_cell.length_c   1.000
_cell.angle_alpha   90.00
_cell.angle_beta   90.00
_cell.angle_gamma   90.00
#
_symmetry.space_group_name_H-M   'P 1'
#
loop_
_entity.id
_entity.type
_entity.pdbx_description
1 polymer ?
#
loop_
_entity_poly.entity_id
_entity_poly.type
_entity_poly.pdbx_seq_one_letter_code
_entity_poly.pdbx_strand_id
1 'polypeptide(L)'
;MRAAAGFNPPPASSAGGTRKSIATLANIRERAGRMDLLLFQARGLLVSTARAWDAKASASMEAALAAAKVVASNNAIGVAEEAMRLVGGSSLDRSSPLERHFRDVRGGLHHPPQDDAALALFAREALD
;
A
#
# COMPACT_ATOMS: atom_id res chain seq x y z
N MET A 1 21.04 -7.58 -4.08
CA MET A 1 20.05 -6.57 -4.46
C MET A 1 19.50 -6.99 -5.82
N ARG A 2 18.37 -7.70 -5.87
CA ARG A 2 17.75 -8.14 -7.13
C ARG A 2 16.76 -7.08 -7.57
N ALA A 3 16.96 -6.57 -8.79
CA ALA A 3 16.04 -5.66 -9.44
C ALA A 3 14.65 -6.32 -9.58
N ALA A 4 13.60 -5.58 -9.24
CA ALA A 4 12.23 -5.99 -9.47
C ALA A 4 12.04 -6.24 -10.98
N ALA A 5 11.54 -7.43 -11.34
CA ALA A 5 11.17 -7.75 -12.71
C ALA A 5 10.10 -6.75 -13.17
N GLY A 6 10.42 -5.96 -14.20
CA GLY A 6 9.52 -4.97 -14.75
C GLY A 6 8.27 -5.63 -15.34
N PHE A 7 7.12 -5.08 -14.98
CA PHE A 7 5.87 -5.36 -15.68
C PHE A 7 6.03 -4.92 -17.15
N ASN A 8 6.00 -5.88 -18.05
CA ASN A 8 6.08 -5.64 -19.50
C ASN A 8 4.65 -5.80 -20.06
N PRO A 9 3.97 -4.70 -20.43
CA PRO A 9 2.63 -4.80 -21.00
C PRO A 9 2.71 -5.47 -22.40
N PRO A 10 1.66 -6.20 -22.83
CA PRO A 10 1.64 -6.84 -24.13
C PRO A 10 1.77 -5.81 -25.26
N PRO A 11 2.38 -6.16 -26.40
CA PRO A 11 2.56 -5.25 -27.52
C PRO A 11 1.21 -4.82 -28.11
N ALA A 12 1.05 -3.52 -28.30
CA ALA A 12 -0.13 -2.94 -28.93
C ALA A 12 -0.23 -3.39 -30.40
N SER A 13 -1.38 -3.97 -30.79
CA SER A 13 -1.70 -4.26 -32.18
C SER A 13 -1.70 -2.96 -33.00
N SER A 14 -1.00 -2.98 -34.13
CA SER A 14 -0.84 -1.86 -35.07
C SER A 14 -2.17 -1.49 -35.75
N ALA A 15 -2.84 -0.48 -35.22
CA ALA A 15 -3.80 0.31 -35.96
C ALA A 15 -3.35 1.77 -35.89
N GLY A 16 -3.03 2.34 -37.03
CA GLY A 16 -2.38 3.65 -37.19
C GLY A 16 -3.23 4.81 -36.65
N GLY A 17 -2.93 5.21 -35.45
CA GLY A 17 -3.33 6.44 -34.78
C GLY A 17 -2.46 6.51 -33.54
N THR A 18 -1.82 7.64 -33.29
CA THR A 18 -0.96 7.86 -32.12
C THR A 18 -1.83 7.69 -30.85
N ARG A 19 -2.02 6.46 -30.38
CA ARG A 19 -2.65 6.21 -29.08
C ARG A 19 -1.74 6.80 -28.01
N LYS A 20 -2.09 7.98 -27.53
CA LYS A 20 -1.48 8.50 -26.32
C LYS A 20 -1.66 7.46 -25.22
N SER A 21 -0.55 7.08 -24.57
CA SER A 21 -0.60 6.16 -23.43
C SER A 21 -1.62 6.68 -22.42
N ILE A 22 -2.46 5.80 -21.87
CA ILE A 22 -3.39 6.16 -20.79
C ILE A 22 -2.67 6.77 -19.58
N ALA A 23 -1.38 6.46 -19.42
CA ALA A 23 -0.52 7.05 -18.41
C ALA A 23 -0.33 8.57 -18.56
N THR A 24 -0.75 9.18 -19.67
CA THR A 24 -0.75 10.64 -19.86
C THR A 24 -2.02 11.32 -19.34
N LEU A 25 -3.05 10.55 -19.04
CA LEU A 25 -4.32 11.08 -18.52
C LEU A 25 -4.14 11.56 -17.07
N ALA A 26 -4.61 12.77 -16.78
CA ALA A 26 -4.43 13.42 -15.48
C ALA A 26 -4.96 12.57 -14.32
N ASN A 27 -6.14 11.98 -14.47
CA ASN A 27 -6.76 11.12 -13.46
C ASN A 27 -5.97 9.83 -13.19
N ILE A 28 -5.34 9.26 -14.22
CA ILE A 28 -4.47 8.07 -14.07
C ILE A 28 -3.21 8.44 -13.30
N ARG A 29 -2.60 9.57 -13.66
CA ARG A 29 -1.40 10.08 -12.98
C ARG A 29 -1.67 10.41 -11.52
N GLU A 30 -2.81 11.04 -11.22
CA GLU A 30 -3.21 11.35 -9.85
C GLU A 30 -3.35 10.08 -9.01
N ARG A 31 -4.05 9.04 -9.51
CA ARG A 31 -4.19 7.77 -8.81
C ARG A 31 -2.85 7.07 -8.60
N ALA A 32 -1.99 7.05 -9.61
CA ALA A 32 -0.64 6.52 -9.49
C ALA A 32 0.17 7.25 -8.41
N GLY A 33 0.09 8.59 -8.37
CA GLY A 33 0.73 9.39 -7.35
C GLY A 33 0.20 9.11 -5.94
N ARG A 34 -1.11 8.91 -5.78
CA ARG A 34 -1.72 8.51 -4.49
C ARG A 34 -1.20 7.15 -4.03
N MET A 35 -1.15 6.16 -4.91
CA MET A 35 -0.61 4.84 -4.58
C MET A 35 0.86 4.91 -4.15
N ASP A 36 1.67 5.67 -4.88
CA ASP A 36 3.09 5.83 -4.57
C ASP A 36 3.30 6.51 -3.21
N LEU A 37 2.52 7.56 -2.93
CA LEU A 37 2.54 8.26 -1.64
C LEU A 37 2.20 7.31 -0.48
N LEU A 38 1.14 6.51 -0.60
CA LEU A 38 0.73 5.54 0.42
C LEU A 38 1.83 4.49 0.66
N LEU A 39 2.46 4.00 -0.41
CA LEU A 39 3.58 3.06 -0.31
C LEU A 39 4.82 3.70 0.32
N PHE A 40 5.13 4.94 -0.03
CA PHE A 40 6.24 5.69 0.54
C PHE A 40 6.08 5.85 2.06
N GLN A 41 4.89 6.26 2.51
CA GLN A 41 4.58 6.42 3.94
C GLN A 41 4.71 5.08 4.69
N ALA A 42 4.10 4.02 4.16
CA ALA A 42 4.14 2.69 4.79
C ALA A 42 5.57 2.15 4.89
N ARG A 43 6.33 2.21 3.80
CA ARG A 43 7.73 1.75 3.78
C ARG A 43 8.63 2.58 4.68
N GLY A 44 8.48 3.91 4.67
CA GLY A 44 9.24 4.81 5.52
C GLY A 44 9.07 4.46 6.99
N LEU A 45 7.82 4.32 7.43
CA LEU A 45 7.52 3.99 8.82
C LEU A 45 7.99 2.57 9.20
N LEU A 46 7.74 1.56 8.36
CA LEU A 46 8.21 0.19 8.60
C LEU A 46 9.73 0.12 8.76
N VAL A 47 10.47 0.74 7.83
CA VAL A 47 11.93 0.71 7.87
C VAL A 47 12.47 1.48 9.07
N SER A 48 11.93 2.65 9.39
CA SER A 48 12.37 3.43 10.56
C SER A 48 12.09 2.68 11.88
N THR A 49 10.92 2.06 11.99
CA THR A 49 10.56 1.25 13.17
C THR A 49 11.46 0.03 13.32
N ALA A 50 11.73 -0.69 12.21
CA ALA A 50 12.64 -1.83 12.24
C ALA A 50 14.06 -1.43 12.66
N ARG A 51 14.58 -0.33 12.15
CA ARG A 51 15.90 0.19 12.54
C ARG A 51 15.96 0.58 14.01
N ALA A 52 14.91 1.21 14.52
CA ALA A 52 14.81 1.57 15.93
C ALA A 52 14.76 0.33 16.83
N TRP A 53 14.05 -0.71 16.39
CA TRP A 53 14.01 -2.01 17.07
C TRP A 53 15.40 -2.65 17.16
N ASP A 54 16.11 -2.74 16.02
CA ASP A 54 17.44 -3.32 15.95
C ASP A 54 18.46 -2.55 16.81
N ALA A 55 18.33 -1.23 16.86
CA ALA A 55 19.18 -0.35 17.66
C ALA A 55 18.83 -0.36 19.16
N LYS A 56 17.75 -1.05 19.58
CA LYS A 56 17.22 -1.01 20.96
C LYS A 56 17.02 0.44 21.46
N ALA A 57 16.57 1.31 20.58
CA ALA A 57 16.54 2.76 20.80
C ALA A 57 15.55 3.21 21.88
N SER A 58 14.60 2.35 22.30
CA SER A 58 13.60 2.66 23.32
C SER A 58 13.29 1.46 24.19
N ALA A 59 12.98 1.71 25.45
CA ALA A 59 12.50 0.70 26.41
C ALA A 59 11.10 0.19 26.05
N SER A 60 10.30 0.99 25.35
CA SER A 60 8.97 0.61 24.86
C SER A 60 8.85 0.94 23.38
N MET A 61 8.69 -0.09 22.55
CA MET A 61 8.45 0.02 21.12
C MET A 61 7.00 -0.33 20.73
N GLU A 62 6.15 -0.55 21.73
CA GLU A 62 4.80 -1.06 21.52
C GLU A 62 3.96 -0.15 20.60
N ALA A 63 3.91 1.14 20.92
CA ALA A 63 3.17 2.11 20.12
C ALA A 63 3.77 2.28 18.72
N ALA A 64 5.12 2.30 18.59
CA ALA A 64 5.77 2.41 17.28
C ALA A 64 5.49 1.20 16.38
N LEU A 65 5.49 -0.01 16.95
CA LEU A 65 5.14 -1.23 16.22
C LEU A 65 3.66 -1.24 15.83
N ALA A 66 2.77 -0.81 16.73
CA ALA A 66 1.35 -0.67 16.46
C ALA A 66 1.10 0.35 15.32
N ALA A 67 1.77 1.51 15.36
CA ALA A 67 1.70 2.51 14.29
C ALA A 67 2.15 1.94 12.95
N ALA A 68 3.28 1.28 12.92
CA ALA A 68 3.82 0.68 11.71
C ALA A 68 2.84 -0.33 11.10
N LYS A 69 2.21 -1.17 11.94
CA LYS A 69 1.19 -2.13 11.51
C LYS A 69 -0.06 -1.43 10.96
N VAL A 70 -0.63 -0.47 11.70
CA VAL A 70 -1.85 0.24 11.29
C VAL A 70 -1.63 0.98 9.98
N VAL A 71 -0.55 1.76 9.88
CA VAL A 71 -0.25 2.53 8.66
C VAL A 71 0.02 1.60 7.47
N ALA A 72 0.81 0.54 7.66
CA ALA A 72 1.11 -0.38 6.58
C ALA A 72 -0.14 -1.10 6.06
N SER A 73 -1.00 -1.60 6.96
CA SER A 73 -2.23 -2.31 6.60
C SER A 73 -3.23 -1.40 5.89
N ASN A 74 -3.50 -0.23 6.45
CA ASN A 74 -4.47 0.70 5.88
C ASN A 74 -3.99 1.30 4.55
N ASN A 75 -2.71 1.65 4.45
CA ASN A 75 -2.15 2.15 3.19
C ASN A 75 -2.14 1.06 2.10
N ALA A 76 -1.86 -0.20 2.43
CA ALA A 76 -1.93 -1.30 1.49
C ALA A 76 -3.36 -1.51 0.94
N ILE A 77 -4.38 -1.38 1.80
CA ILE A 77 -5.79 -1.39 1.37
C ILE A 77 -6.06 -0.22 0.43
N GLY A 78 -5.65 0.99 0.77
CA GLY A 78 -5.80 2.17 -0.08
C GLY A 78 -5.14 2.01 -1.45
N VAL A 79 -3.94 1.43 -1.50
CA VAL A 79 -3.24 1.12 -2.76
C VAL A 79 -4.04 0.13 -3.60
N ALA A 80 -4.55 -0.95 -3.00
CA ALA A 80 -5.35 -1.94 -3.71
C ALA A 80 -6.65 -1.33 -4.26
N GLU A 81 -7.31 -0.47 -3.50
CA GLU A 81 -8.52 0.25 -3.94
C GLU A 81 -8.26 1.20 -5.11
N GLU A 82 -7.20 1.99 -5.06
CA GLU A 82 -6.83 2.87 -6.17
C GLU A 82 -6.43 2.07 -7.42
N ALA A 83 -5.74 0.93 -7.24
CA ALA A 83 -5.41 0.03 -8.35
C ALA A 83 -6.66 -0.57 -9.01
N MET A 84 -7.64 -1.01 -8.21
CA MET A 84 -8.93 -1.52 -8.73
C MET A 84 -9.67 -0.45 -9.56
N ARG A 85 -9.71 0.78 -9.06
CA ARG A 85 -10.34 1.92 -9.76
C ARG A 85 -9.60 2.28 -11.05
N LEU A 86 -8.28 2.14 -11.05
CA LEU A 86 -7.43 2.43 -12.21
C LEU A 86 -7.65 1.41 -13.32
N VAL A 87 -7.75 0.13 -12.98
CA VAL A 87 -7.96 -0.98 -13.92
C VAL A 87 -9.42 -1.07 -14.37
N GLY A 88 -10.37 -0.65 -13.52
CA GLY A 88 -11.80 -0.70 -13.80
C GLY A 88 -12.38 -2.11 -13.67
N GLY A 89 -13.48 -2.39 -14.40
CA GLY A 89 -14.26 -3.62 -14.24
C GLY A 89 -13.47 -4.93 -14.41
N SER A 90 -12.44 -4.95 -15.25
CA SER A 90 -11.56 -6.11 -15.43
C SER A 90 -10.72 -6.44 -14.19
N SER A 91 -10.62 -5.54 -13.23
CA SER A 91 -9.95 -5.79 -11.97
C SER A 91 -10.64 -6.87 -11.11
N LEU A 92 -11.94 -7.11 -11.36
CA LEU A 92 -12.75 -8.10 -10.67
C LEU A 92 -12.61 -9.52 -11.27
N ASP A 93 -11.91 -9.65 -12.39
CA ASP A 93 -11.70 -10.95 -13.02
C ASP A 93 -10.73 -11.79 -12.17
N ARG A 94 -11.14 -13.04 -11.87
CA ARG A 94 -10.34 -14.00 -11.09
C ARG A 94 -9.04 -14.41 -11.77
N SER A 95 -8.90 -14.22 -13.06
CA SER A 95 -7.64 -14.39 -13.79
C SER A 95 -6.62 -13.28 -13.47
N SER A 96 -7.08 -12.14 -12.95
CA SER A 96 -6.23 -11.04 -12.53
C SER A 96 -5.71 -11.26 -11.10
N PRO A 97 -4.40 -11.12 -10.85
CA PRO A 97 -3.87 -11.18 -9.50
C PRO A 97 -4.39 -10.03 -8.60
N LEU A 98 -4.90 -8.96 -9.20
CA LEU A 98 -5.37 -7.78 -8.48
C LEU A 98 -6.61 -8.06 -7.62
N GLU A 99 -7.55 -8.88 -8.12
CA GLU A 99 -8.73 -9.32 -7.34
C GLU A 99 -8.29 -10.01 -6.04
N ARG A 100 -7.33 -10.92 -6.14
CA ARG A 100 -6.80 -11.62 -4.99
C ARG A 100 -6.10 -10.66 -4.02
N HIS A 101 -5.23 -9.79 -4.52
CA HIS A 101 -4.56 -8.79 -3.67
C HIS A 101 -5.55 -7.88 -2.96
N PHE A 102 -6.59 -7.42 -3.66
CA PHE A 102 -7.64 -6.59 -3.09
C PHE A 102 -8.38 -7.27 -1.93
N ARG A 103 -8.64 -8.56 -2.06
CA ARG A 103 -9.27 -9.36 -1.01
C ARG A 103 -8.30 -9.64 0.14
N ASP A 104 -7.11 -10.14 -0.18
CA ASP A 104 -6.17 -10.68 0.80
C ASP A 104 -5.56 -9.57 1.68
N VAL A 105 -5.35 -8.38 1.15
CA VAL A 105 -4.79 -7.24 1.91
C VAL A 105 -5.65 -6.87 3.12
N ARG A 106 -6.94 -7.15 3.08
CA ARG A 106 -7.86 -6.89 4.20
C ARG A 106 -7.63 -7.79 5.41
N GLY A 107 -6.93 -8.91 5.24
CA GLY A 107 -6.48 -9.73 6.34
C GLY A 107 -5.67 -8.95 7.38
N GLY A 108 -4.96 -7.90 6.95
CA GLY A 108 -4.21 -7.01 7.82
C GLY A 108 -5.04 -6.31 8.90
N LEU A 109 -6.34 -6.09 8.66
CA LEU A 109 -7.24 -5.47 9.65
C LEU A 109 -7.53 -6.39 10.84
N HIS A 110 -7.43 -7.69 10.64
CA HIS A 110 -7.77 -8.71 11.65
C HIS A 110 -6.55 -9.22 12.42
N HIS A 111 -5.33 -8.91 11.95
CA HIS A 111 -4.11 -9.25 12.70
C HIS A 111 -3.89 -8.29 13.86
N PRO A 112 -3.52 -8.80 15.06
CA PRO A 112 -3.23 -7.95 16.21
C PRO A 112 -1.92 -7.16 16.03
N PRO A 113 -1.82 -5.96 16.65
CA PRO A 113 -2.94 -5.27 17.30
C PRO A 113 -3.95 -4.79 16.25
N GLN A 114 -5.25 -4.92 16.54
CA GLN A 114 -6.30 -4.34 15.73
C GLN A 114 -6.23 -2.80 15.80
N ASP A 115 -6.81 -2.11 14.84
CA ASP A 115 -6.64 -0.66 14.74
C ASP A 115 -7.17 0.10 15.96
N ASP A 116 -8.30 -0.35 16.55
CA ASP A 116 -8.85 0.20 17.78
C ASP A 116 -7.93 0.00 18.99
N ALA A 117 -7.32 -1.17 19.13
CA ALA A 117 -6.35 -1.45 20.19
C ALA A 117 -5.09 -0.60 20.01
N ALA A 118 -4.61 -0.44 18.79
CA ALA A 118 -3.48 0.43 18.49
C ALA A 118 -3.77 1.89 18.81
N LEU A 119 -4.95 2.39 18.45
CA LEU A 119 -5.37 3.76 18.77
C LEU A 119 -5.49 3.99 20.28
N ALA A 120 -5.92 2.98 21.06
CA ALA A 120 -5.95 3.06 22.51
C ALA A 120 -4.54 3.20 23.13
N LEU A 121 -3.51 2.54 22.54
CA LEU A 121 -2.12 2.73 22.95
C LEU A 121 -1.66 4.19 22.74
N PHE A 122 -1.95 4.75 21.57
CA PHE A 122 -1.62 6.14 21.28
C PHE A 122 -2.34 7.13 22.18
N ALA A 123 -3.63 6.91 22.44
CA ALA A 123 -4.41 7.77 23.32
C ALA A 123 -3.82 7.80 24.73
N ARG A 124 -3.40 6.65 25.26
CA ARG A 124 -2.74 6.56 26.56
C ARG A 124 -1.43 7.35 26.58
N GLU A 125 -0.57 7.19 25.57
CA GLU A 125 0.71 7.93 25.51
C GLU A 125 0.55 9.44 25.32
N ALA A 126 -0.54 9.86 24.69
CA ALA A 126 -0.78 11.27 24.42
C ALA A 126 -1.46 12.02 25.58
N LEU A 127 -2.19 11.31 26.46
CA LEU A 127 -3.05 11.91 27.48
C LEU A 127 -2.56 11.66 28.92
N ASP A 128 -1.70 10.67 29.14
CA ASP A 128 -1.10 10.32 30.45
C ASP A 128 0.32 10.88 30.58
#